data_6c7cead581ea981477bc8d6f85e1a499
#
_entry.id   6c7cead581ea981477bc8d6f85e1a499
#
_cell.length_a   1.000
_cell.length_b   1.000
_cell.length_c   1.000
_cell.angle_alpha   90.00
_cell.angle_beta   90.00
_cell.angle_gamma   90.00
#
_symmetry.space_group_name_H-M   'P 1'
#
loop_
_entity.id
_entity.type
_entity.pdbx_description
1 polymer ?
#
loop_
_entity_poly.entity_id
_entity_poly.type
_entity_poly.pdbx_seq_one_letter_code
_entity_poly.pdbx_strand_id
1 'polypeptide(L)'
;SSMTGGRLKRVEKYIGDETFCLTYGDGVSDIDIGELVKFHKDQKKLATLTAVKPPGRFGAFNLDKDQTQIPSFKEKPRGDGAWINGGFFVLEPQVMAYIKDDSTIWEQEPMEKLAQDGMLSAYRHMGFWHPRDTLRDKTTLERLLQQGKAPWKTW
;
A
#
# COMPACT_ATOMS: atom_id res chain seq x y z
N SER A 1 5.57 -5.54 -21.88
CA SER A 1 4.76 -5.81 -20.70
C SER A 1 4.46 -4.52 -19.96
N SER A 2 3.33 -4.49 -19.28
CA SER A 2 2.92 -3.33 -18.51
C SER A 2 3.51 -3.35 -17.10
N MET A 3 3.83 -2.15 -16.57
CA MET A 3 4.22 -1.95 -15.18
C MET A 3 2.98 -1.81 -14.29
N THR A 4 3.18 -1.64 -12.97
CA THR A 4 2.08 -1.63 -11.99
C THR A 4 1.02 -0.57 -12.28
N GLY A 5 1.43 0.66 -12.64
CA GLY A 5 0.49 1.71 -13.01
C GLY A 5 -0.25 1.39 -14.30
N GLY A 6 0.46 0.86 -15.29
CA GLY A 6 -0.15 0.46 -16.54
C GLY A 6 -1.19 -0.64 -16.37
N ARG A 7 -0.90 -1.61 -15.52
CA ARG A 7 -1.86 -2.68 -15.22
C ARG A 7 -3.12 -2.13 -14.55
N LEU A 8 -2.95 -1.20 -13.62
CA LEU A 8 -4.06 -0.54 -12.97
C LEU A 8 -4.92 0.22 -13.99
N LYS A 9 -4.29 0.95 -14.90
CA LYS A 9 -4.99 1.69 -15.95
C LYS A 9 -5.80 0.78 -16.88
N ARG A 10 -5.27 -0.40 -17.19
CA ARG A 10 -5.94 -1.36 -18.07
C ARG A 10 -7.25 -1.90 -17.49
N VAL A 11 -7.40 -1.95 -16.18
CA VAL A 11 -8.62 -2.43 -15.53
C VAL A 11 -9.59 -1.31 -15.19
N GLU A 12 -9.30 -0.08 -15.58
CA GLU A 12 -10.11 1.10 -15.30
C GLU A 12 -11.59 0.90 -15.69
N LYS A 13 -11.83 0.30 -16.84
CA LYS A 13 -13.19 0.07 -17.35
C LYS A 13 -14.01 -0.87 -16.46
N TYR A 14 -13.36 -1.69 -15.63
CA TYR A 14 -14.04 -2.61 -14.72
C TYR A 14 -14.30 -2.00 -13.34
N ILE A 15 -13.63 -0.89 -13.03
CA ILE A 15 -13.73 -0.21 -11.74
C ILE A 15 -14.90 0.78 -11.71
N GLY A 16 -15.14 1.47 -12.82
CA GLY A 16 -16.19 2.48 -12.92
C GLY A 16 -15.87 3.70 -12.08
N ASP A 17 -16.89 4.26 -11.44
CA ASP A 17 -16.79 5.51 -10.67
C ASP A 17 -16.75 5.29 -9.15
N GLU A 18 -16.48 4.07 -8.71
CA GLU A 18 -16.51 3.72 -7.29
C GLU A 18 -15.12 3.66 -6.67
N THR A 19 -15.06 3.90 -5.36
CA THR A 19 -13.87 3.64 -4.56
C THR A 19 -13.50 2.16 -4.66
N PHE A 20 -12.23 1.87 -4.81
CA PHE A 20 -11.78 0.48 -4.95
C PHE A 20 -10.51 0.23 -4.12
N CYS A 21 -10.25 -1.05 -3.86
CA CYS A 21 -9.06 -1.49 -3.16
C CYS A 21 -8.06 -2.11 -4.13
N LEU A 22 -6.79 -1.83 -3.90
CA LEU A 22 -5.68 -2.41 -4.64
C LEU A 22 -4.72 -3.06 -3.65
N THR A 23 -4.35 -4.31 -3.91
CA THR A 23 -3.35 -4.99 -3.08
C THR A 23 -2.28 -5.61 -3.96
N TYR A 24 -1.08 -5.73 -3.40
CA TYR A 24 -0.02 -6.51 -4.04
C TYR A 24 -0.12 -7.96 -3.57
N GLY A 25 0.33 -8.89 -4.43
CA GLY A 25 0.30 -10.30 -4.10
C GLY A 25 1.50 -10.78 -3.28
N ASP A 26 2.43 -9.89 -2.95
CA ASP A 26 3.70 -10.25 -2.31
C ASP A 26 3.80 -9.82 -0.84
N GLY A 27 2.68 -9.51 -0.22
CA GLY A 27 2.62 -9.18 1.20
C GLY A 27 1.46 -9.86 1.89
N VAL A 28 1.62 -10.14 3.18
CA VAL A 28 0.59 -10.78 4.01
C VAL A 28 0.39 -9.93 5.26
N SER A 29 -0.88 -9.68 5.62
CA SER A 29 -1.21 -8.82 6.75
C SER A 29 -2.53 -9.24 7.40
N ASP A 30 -2.71 -8.85 8.66
CA ASP A 30 -3.99 -9.00 9.37
C ASP A 30 -4.81 -7.70 9.37
N ILE A 31 -4.57 -6.84 8.38
CA ILE A 31 -5.25 -5.55 8.28
C ILE A 31 -6.77 -5.72 8.16
N ASP A 32 -7.52 -4.86 8.85
CA ASP A 32 -8.95 -4.80 8.72
C ASP A 32 -9.31 -3.87 7.54
N ILE A 33 -9.74 -4.48 6.45
CA ILE A 33 -10.07 -3.74 5.22
C ILE A 33 -11.25 -2.77 5.44
N GLY A 34 -12.23 -3.16 6.25
CA GLY A 34 -13.35 -2.28 6.59
C GLY A 34 -12.90 -1.01 7.28
N GLU A 35 -12.00 -1.12 8.24
CA GLU A 35 -11.43 0.03 8.94
C GLU A 35 -10.57 0.90 8.01
N LEU A 36 -9.82 0.26 7.12
CA LEU A 36 -9.01 0.97 6.12
C LEU A 36 -9.90 1.81 5.18
N VAL A 37 -10.98 1.22 4.68
CA VAL A 37 -11.92 1.93 3.80
C VAL A 37 -12.59 3.08 4.53
N LYS A 38 -13.00 2.87 5.78
CA LYS A 38 -13.60 3.92 6.60
C LYS A 38 -12.64 5.08 6.81
N PHE A 39 -11.39 4.79 7.15
CA PHE A 39 -10.35 5.80 7.31
C PHE A 39 -10.18 6.60 6.01
N HIS A 40 -10.10 5.90 4.88
CA HIS A 40 -9.94 6.53 3.58
C HIS A 40 -11.06 7.55 3.29
N LYS A 41 -12.31 7.14 3.53
CA LYS A 41 -13.46 8.03 3.30
C LYS A 41 -13.45 9.24 4.21
N ASP A 42 -13.00 9.08 5.45
CA ASP A 42 -12.90 10.17 6.41
C ASP A 42 -11.83 11.19 6.02
N GLN A 43 -10.76 10.76 5.35
CA GLN A 43 -9.68 11.65 4.92
C GLN A 43 -10.05 12.53 3.73
N LYS A 44 -11.00 12.13 2.92
CA LYS A 44 -11.44 12.85 1.70
C LYS A 44 -10.29 13.13 0.75
N LYS A 45 -9.40 12.15 0.56
CA LYS A 45 -8.28 12.19 -0.36
C LYS A 45 -8.52 11.21 -1.51
N LEU A 46 -7.67 11.25 -2.54
CA LEU A 46 -7.81 10.35 -3.68
C LEU A 46 -7.20 8.98 -3.43
N ALA A 47 -6.20 8.89 -2.56
CA ALA A 47 -5.52 7.64 -2.30
C ALA A 47 -5.17 7.51 -0.81
N THR A 48 -5.30 6.30 -0.29
CA THR A 48 -4.81 5.94 1.04
C THR A 48 -3.94 4.70 0.88
N LEU A 49 -2.71 4.77 1.40
CA LEU A 49 -1.86 3.59 1.48
C LEU A 49 -1.83 3.08 2.92
N THR A 50 -1.59 1.79 3.07
CA THR A 50 -1.31 1.22 4.38
C THR A 50 0.16 1.38 4.68
N ALA A 51 0.46 2.05 5.80
CA ALA A 51 1.82 2.26 6.26
C ALA A 51 2.14 1.23 7.35
N VAL A 52 3.27 0.55 7.22
CA VAL A 52 3.70 -0.48 8.16
C VAL A 52 5.16 -0.25 8.57
N LYS A 53 5.58 -0.85 9.68
CA LYS A 53 6.95 -0.80 10.16
C LYS A 53 7.56 -2.20 10.21
N PRO A 54 8.08 -2.71 9.08
CA PRO A 54 8.73 -4.02 9.08
C PRO A 54 10.19 -3.91 9.52
N PRO A 55 10.86 -5.03 9.75
CA PRO A 55 12.33 -5.02 9.92
C PRO A 55 13.00 -4.51 8.64
N GLY A 56 13.76 -3.46 8.76
CA GLY A 56 14.35 -2.57 7.80
C GLY A 56 14.98 -3.04 6.49
N ARG A 57 14.22 -3.54 5.52
CA ARG A 57 14.76 -3.92 4.20
C ARG A 57 14.12 -3.23 3.01
N PHE A 58 13.17 -2.32 3.24
CA PHE A 58 12.33 -1.78 2.16
C PHE A 58 12.38 -0.26 2.13
N GLY A 59 11.94 0.30 1.02
CA GLY A 59 11.81 1.73 0.87
C GLY A 59 10.91 2.34 1.93
N ALA A 60 11.28 3.51 2.42
CA ALA A 60 10.60 4.13 3.54
C ALA A 60 10.30 5.60 3.31
N PHE A 61 9.33 6.11 4.05
CA PHE A 61 9.01 7.53 4.12
C PHE A 61 8.79 7.91 5.58
N ASN A 62 8.88 9.21 5.87
CA ASN A 62 8.73 9.71 7.23
C ASN A 62 7.32 10.23 7.47
N LEU A 63 6.78 9.91 8.65
CA LEU A 63 5.54 10.47 9.15
C LEU A 63 5.77 10.96 10.57
N ASP A 64 5.30 12.17 10.87
CA ASP A 64 5.26 12.66 12.22
C ASP A 64 4.18 11.91 13.00
N LYS A 65 4.25 11.99 14.35
CA LYS A 65 3.45 11.17 15.26
C LYS A 65 1.96 11.13 14.94
N ASP A 66 1.35 12.25 14.62
CA ASP A 66 -0.08 12.33 14.35
C ASP A 66 -0.40 12.67 12.90
N GLN A 67 0.62 12.61 12.04
CA GLN A 67 0.46 12.97 10.64
C GLN A 67 -0.18 11.83 9.85
N THR A 68 -1.21 12.12 9.09
CA THR A 68 -1.88 11.19 8.19
C THR A 68 -1.68 11.53 6.72
N GLN A 69 -1.39 12.79 6.42
CA GLN A 69 -1.08 13.22 5.07
C GLN A 69 0.41 13.03 4.81
N ILE A 70 0.74 12.39 3.69
CA ILE A 70 2.13 12.19 3.29
C ILE A 70 2.58 13.46 2.55
N PRO A 71 3.52 14.27 3.12
CA PRO A 71 3.93 15.53 2.51
C PRO A 71 4.80 15.32 1.27
N SER A 72 5.58 14.24 1.25
CA SER A 72 6.34 13.84 0.07
C SER A 72 6.51 12.34 0.09
N PHE A 73 6.50 11.73 -1.09
CA PHE A 73 6.72 10.30 -1.20
C PHE A 73 7.98 10.06 -2.02
N LYS A 74 8.97 9.44 -1.38
CA LYS A 74 10.20 9.06 -2.03
C LYS A 74 10.69 7.76 -1.42
N GLU A 75 10.72 6.72 -2.21
CA GLU A 75 11.15 5.42 -1.73
C GLU A 75 12.63 5.44 -1.41
N LYS A 76 12.97 5.09 -0.16
CA LYS A 76 14.35 5.07 0.32
C LYS A 76 14.83 3.63 0.46
N PRO A 77 16.14 3.36 0.25
CA PRO A 77 16.66 1.99 0.31
C PRO A 77 16.71 1.37 1.70
N ARG A 78 16.47 2.15 2.76
CA ARG A 78 16.46 1.63 4.13
C ARG A 78 15.31 2.22 4.92
N GLY A 79 14.73 1.37 5.79
CA GLY A 79 13.61 1.75 6.58
C GLY A 79 13.77 1.56 8.08
N ASP A 80 14.96 1.86 8.65
CA ASP A 80 15.21 1.66 10.09
C ASP A 80 14.22 2.49 10.92
N GLY A 81 13.22 1.82 11.51
CA GLY A 81 12.20 2.46 12.31
C GLY A 81 11.22 3.36 11.54
N ALA A 82 11.38 3.48 10.23
CA ALA A 82 10.50 4.29 9.40
C ALA A 82 9.33 3.47 8.85
N TRP A 83 8.29 4.18 8.44
CA TRP A 83 7.12 3.56 7.82
C TRP A 83 7.43 3.21 6.36
N ILE A 84 6.85 2.12 5.88
CA ILE A 84 6.92 1.76 4.47
C ILE A 84 5.53 1.46 3.93
N ASN A 85 5.44 1.40 2.59
CA ASN A 85 4.23 1.02 1.89
C ASN A 85 3.94 -0.47 2.13
N GLY A 86 2.83 -0.76 2.79
CA GLY A 86 2.42 -2.14 3.10
C GLY A 86 1.68 -2.84 1.96
N GLY A 87 1.48 -2.17 0.83
CA GLY A 87 0.92 -2.79 -0.36
C GLY A 87 -0.60 -2.89 -0.42
N PHE A 88 -1.30 -2.34 0.58
CA PHE A 88 -2.76 -2.27 0.60
C PHE A 88 -3.17 -0.82 0.40
N PHE A 89 -4.00 -0.57 -0.61
CA PHE A 89 -4.46 0.77 -0.97
C PHE A 89 -5.98 0.84 -1.06
N VAL A 90 -6.52 2.00 -0.72
CA VAL A 90 -7.89 2.37 -1.10
C VAL A 90 -7.79 3.60 -2.00
N LEU A 91 -8.42 3.53 -3.15
CA LEU A 91 -8.21 4.50 -4.22
C LEU A 91 -9.56 5.00 -4.75
N GLU A 92 -9.60 6.29 -5.11
CA GLU A 92 -10.69 6.84 -5.91
C GLU A 92 -10.39 6.68 -7.39
N PRO A 93 -11.40 6.56 -8.24
CA PRO A 93 -11.19 6.40 -9.70
C PRO A 93 -10.34 7.52 -10.31
N GLN A 94 -10.36 8.72 -9.73
CA GLN A 94 -9.62 9.86 -10.23
C GLN A 94 -8.10 9.65 -10.23
N VAL A 95 -7.59 8.65 -9.48
CA VAL A 95 -6.15 8.35 -9.50
C VAL A 95 -5.68 7.92 -10.89
N MET A 96 -6.58 7.45 -11.75
CA MET A 96 -6.23 7.04 -13.12
C MET A 96 -5.63 8.19 -13.93
N ALA A 97 -6.00 9.44 -13.62
CA ALA A 97 -5.43 10.60 -14.29
C ALA A 97 -3.94 10.79 -14.00
N TYR A 98 -3.42 10.15 -12.95
CA TYR A 98 -2.00 10.21 -12.59
C TYR A 98 -1.16 9.17 -13.32
N ILE A 99 -1.79 8.27 -14.06
CA ILE A 99 -1.12 7.20 -14.80
C ILE A 99 -1.07 7.59 -16.27
N LYS A 100 0.13 7.68 -16.83
CA LYS A 100 0.34 8.13 -18.21
C LYS A 100 0.16 7.00 -19.23
N ASP A 101 0.81 5.85 -19.00
CA ASP A 101 0.86 4.76 -19.96
C ASP A 101 1.21 3.42 -19.29
N ASP A 102 1.40 2.39 -20.12
CA ASP A 102 1.74 1.04 -19.64
C ASP A 102 3.08 0.94 -18.93
N SER A 103 3.99 1.88 -19.18
CA SER A 103 5.30 1.88 -18.53
C SER A 103 5.30 2.58 -17.17
N THR A 104 4.17 3.16 -16.75
CA THR A 104 4.07 3.85 -15.48
C THR A 104 4.16 2.88 -14.32
N ILE A 105 5.04 3.19 -13.37
CA ILE A 105 5.17 2.45 -12.11
C ILE A 105 4.37 3.19 -11.06
N TRP A 106 3.33 2.56 -10.52
CA TRP A 106 2.38 3.17 -9.58
C TRP A 106 3.08 3.80 -8.37
N GLU A 107 4.10 3.13 -7.83
CA GLU A 107 4.82 3.54 -6.63
C GLU A 107 5.79 4.70 -6.87
N GLN A 108 5.94 5.16 -8.10
CA GLN A 108 6.85 6.28 -8.45
C GLN A 108 6.06 7.55 -8.73
N GLU A 109 6.01 7.98 -9.98
CA GLU A 109 5.42 9.26 -10.34
C GLU A 109 3.99 9.47 -9.86
N PRO A 110 3.05 8.52 -10.02
CA PRO A 110 1.68 8.72 -9.55
C PRO A 110 1.60 8.99 -8.05
N MET A 111 2.26 8.20 -7.23
CA MET A 111 2.24 8.38 -5.78
C MET A 111 2.95 9.66 -5.36
N GLU A 112 4.06 10.01 -6.01
CA GLU A 112 4.77 11.26 -5.74
C GLU A 112 3.89 12.47 -6.03
N LYS A 113 3.18 12.48 -7.15
CA LYS A 113 2.28 13.57 -7.51
C LYS A 113 1.07 13.64 -6.59
N LEU A 114 0.49 12.51 -6.23
CA LEU A 114 -0.60 12.48 -5.26
C LEU A 114 -0.18 13.08 -3.93
N ALA A 115 1.02 12.77 -3.46
CA ALA A 115 1.57 13.35 -2.24
C ALA A 115 1.77 14.87 -2.37
N GLN A 116 2.34 15.33 -3.50
CA GLN A 116 2.53 16.75 -3.77
C GLN A 116 1.22 17.52 -3.80
N ASP A 117 0.17 16.91 -4.34
CA ASP A 117 -1.15 17.52 -4.43
C ASP A 117 -1.94 17.44 -3.11
N GLY A 118 -1.37 16.85 -2.06
CA GLY A 118 -2.03 16.67 -0.79
C GLY A 118 -3.16 15.64 -0.82
N MET A 119 -3.13 14.70 -1.77
CA MET A 119 -4.19 13.72 -2.01
C MET A 119 -3.82 12.29 -1.60
N LEU A 120 -2.71 12.11 -0.87
CA LEU A 120 -2.26 10.81 -0.40
C LEU A 120 -2.26 10.78 1.12
N SER A 121 -3.00 9.82 1.69
CA SER A 121 -3.06 9.60 3.14
C SER A 121 -2.42 8.26 3.50
N ALA A 122 -1.97 8.15 4.74
CA ALA A 122 -1.39 6.94 5.30
C ALA A 122 -2.27 6.40 6.42
N TYR A 123 -2.69 5.14 6.27
CA TYR A 123 -3.34 4.40 7.35
C TYR A 123 -2.28 3.56 8.06
N ARG A 124 -2.01 3.88 9.31
CA ARG A 124 -0.98 3.20 10.10
C ARG A 124 -1.49 1.86 10.62
N HIS A 125 -0.88 0.80 10.13
CA HIS A 125 -1.19 -0.56 10.58
C HIS A 125 -0.10 -1.04 11.54
N MET A 126 -0.48 -1.29 12.78
CA MET A 126 0.46 -1.71 13.83
C MET A 126 0.47 -3.23 14.05
N GLY A 127 -0.41 -3.95 13.37
CA GLY A 127 -0.52 -5.40 13.49
C GLY A 127 0.47 -6.16 12.62
N PHE A 128 0.13 -7.39 12.31
CA PHE A 128 1.00 -8.26 11.52
C PHE A 128 1.11 -7.78 10.08
N TRP A 129 2.34 -7.74 9.56
CA TRP A 129 2.63 -7.56 8.14
C TRP A 129 3.97 -8.22 7.84
N HIS A 130 4.04 -8.96 6.75
CA HIS A 130 5.26 -9.63 6.33
C HIS A 130 5.31 -9.70 4.81
N PRO A 131 6.46 -9.37 4.19
CA PRO A 131 6.62 -9.51 2.76
C PRO A 131 6.74 -10.98 2.37
N ARG A 132 6.50 -11.26 1.09
CA ARG A 132 6.71 -12.59 0.51
C ARG A 132 7.59 -12.46 -0.73
N ASP A 133 8.73 -11.78 -0.55
CA ASP A 133 9.64 -11.45 -1.66
C ASP A 133 10.70 -12.52 -1.88
N THR A 134 11.03 -13.28 -0.83
CA THR A 134 12.15 -14.22 -0.83
C THR A 134 11.68 -15.60 -0.40
N LEU A 135 12.50 -16.62 -0.69
CA LEU A 135 12.25 -17.97 -0.20
C LEU A 135 12.18 -18.00 1.33
N ARG A 136 13.01 -17.21 2.01
CA ARG A 136 13.01 -17.10 3.45
C ARG A 136 11.66 -16.59 3.98
N ASP A 137 11.12 -15.55 3.33
CA ASP A 137 9.82 -15.00 3.69
C ASP A 137 8.72 -16.04 3.52
N LYS A 138 8.72 -16.74 2.39
CA LYS A 138 7.77 -17.79 2.11
C LYS A 138 7.83 -18.89 3.17
N THR A 139 9.02 -19.33 3.53
CA THR A 139 9.22 -20.38 4.55
C THR A 139 8.71 -19.93 5.91
N THR A 140 8.95 -18.69 6.29
CA THR A 140 8.46 -18.13 7.55
C THR A 140 6.94 -18.13 7.60
N LEU A 141 6.30 -17.69 6.52
CA LEU A 141 4.84 -17.62 6.43
C LEU A 141 4.20 -19.01 6.47
N GLU A 142 4.78 -19.96 5.75
CA GLU A 142 4.30 -21.35 5.74
C GLU A 142 4.42 -21.98 7.13
N ARG A 143 5.52 -21.71 7.84
CA ARG A 143 5.72 -22.22 9.21
C ARG A 143 4.65 -21.68 10.14
N LEU A 144 4.33 -20.38 10.09
CA LEU A 144 3.29 -19.79 10.90
C LEU A 144 1.93 -20.43 10.62
N LEU A 145 1.62 -20.65 9.36
CA LEU A 145 0.37 -21.30 8.97
C LEU A 145 0.27 -22.72 9.52
N GLN A 146 1.34 -23.52 9.39
CA GLN A 146 1.39 -24.90 9.89
C GLN A 146 1.26 -24.97 11.41
N GLN A 147 1.77 -23.98 12.12
CA GLN A 147 1.70 -23.91 13.58
C GLN A 147 0.39 -23.34 14.10
N GLY A 148 -0.55 -23.00 13.22
CA GLY A 148 -1.80 -22.36 13.62
C GLY A 148 -1.61 -20.93 14.14
N LYS A 149 -0.49 -20.30 13.82
CA LYS A 149 -0.13 -18.95 14.28
C LYS A 149 -0.16 -17.93 13.14
N ALA A 150 -1.01 -18.15 12.15
CA ALA A 150 -1.10 -17.26 10.99
C ALA A 150 -2.03 -16.07 11.30
N PRO A 151 -1.51 -14.87 11.62
CA PRO A 151 -2.35 -13.73 12.00
C PRO A 151 -3.25 -13.24 10.86
N TRP A 152 -2.87 -13.49 9.61
CA TRP A 152 -3.67 -13.08 8.46
C TRP A 152 -4.89 -13.99 8.23
N LYS A 153 -4.90 -15.17 8.86
CA LYS A 153 -6.00 -16.13 8.71
C LYS A 153 -7.06 -15.82 9.76
N THR A 154 -8.07 -15.08 9.37
CA THR A 154 -9.13 -14.63 10.27
C THR A 154 -10.40 -15.49 10.19
N TRP A 155 -10.36 -16.59 9.44
CA TRP A 155 -11.49 -17.52 9.28
C TRP A 155 -11.29 -18.83 10.02
#